data_63829fb3be0ff151138435906787e463
#
_entry.id   63829fb3be0ff151138435906787e463
#
_cell.length_a   1.000
_cell.length_b   1.000
_cell.length_c   1.000
_cell.angle_alpha   90.00
_cell.angle_beta   90.00
_cell.angle_gamma   90.00
#
_symmetry.space_group_name_H-M   'P 1'
#
loop_
_entity.id
_entity.type
_entity.pdbx_description
1 polymer ?
#
loop_
_entity_poly.entity_id
_entity_poly.type
_entity_poly.pdbx_seq_one_letter_code
_entity_poly.pdbx_strand_id
1 'polypeptide(L)'
;MLSQPRLWRYNLVWQKDRVTGHLNAKRMPLRQHEDILVFYKKQPAYHPQMTPCPPERRNHGRRKTEGFTNRCYGTMKLSPVRIADDKYPTSVIFMPKEHKKGAFYHPTQKPVALMEYLIRTYTDEGDVVLDNCIGSGTTAVAAIRTGRHYIGFEIEQAYCEIAERQIQEELECRNKVQEEKEIREEKQNQ
;
A
#
# COMPACT_ATOMS: atom_id res chain seq x y z
N MET A 1 -12.74 -5.81 -13.43
CA MET A 1 -12.58 -4.94 -14.63
C MET A 1 -13.89 -4.75 -15.39
N LEU A 2 -14.69 -5.78 -15.59
CA LEU A 2 -15.89 -5.72 -16.45
C LEU A 2 -17.06 -4.87 -15.88
N SER A 3 -17.15 -4.70 -14.54
CA SER A 3 -18.25 -3.96 -13.91
C SER A 3 -18.22 -2.45 -14.19
N GLN A 4 -17.02 -1.85 -14.26
CA GLN A 4 -16.84 -0.40 -14.47
C GLN A 4 -15.60 -0.11 -15.36
N PRO A 5 -15.58 -0.54 -16.63
CA PRO A 5 -14.39 -0.42 -17.47
C PRO A 5 -13.97 1.03 -17.73
N ARG A 6 -14.92 1.98 -17.69
CA ARG A 6 -14.63 3.42 -17.91
C ARG A 6 -13.89 4.07 -16.73
N LEU A 7 -13.97 3.49 -15.55
CA LEU A 7 -13.32 4.00 -14.34
C LEU A 7 -11.98 3.33 -14.07
N TRP A 8 -11.72 2.16 -14.66
CA TRP A 8 -10.44 1.47 -14.53
C TRP A 8 -9.32 2.32 -15.14
N ARG A 9 -8.20 2.40 -14.42
CA ARG A 9 -7.04 3.21 -14.81
C ARG A 9 -5.80 2.38 -15.02
N TYR A 10 -5.42 1.60 -14.02
CA TYR A 10 -4.24 0.72 -14.06
C TYR A 10 -4.32 -0.35 -12.99
N ASN A 11 -3.39 -1.29 -13.06
CA ASN A 11 -3.21 -2.32 -12.06
C ASN A 11 -1.89 -2.11 -11.33
N LEU A 12 -1.90 -2.43 -10.04
CA LEU A 12 -0.72 -2.78 -9.29
C LEU A 12 -0.70 -4.29 -9.08
N VAL A 13 0.47 -4.85 -8.93
CA VAL A 13 0.67 -6.29 -8.67
C VAL A 13 1.30 -6.43 -7.30
N TRP A 14 0.58 -7.02 -6.36
CA TRP A 14 1.16 -7.42 -5.08
C TRP A 14 1.85 -8.77 -5.23
N GLN A 15 3.18 -8.76 -5.23
CA GLN A 15 4.01 -9.97 -5.23
C GLN A 15 4.20 -10.45 -3.80
N LYS A 16 3.90 -11.73 -3.59
CA LYS A 16 4.01 -12.43 -2.30
C LYS A 16 5.37 -13.11 -2.18
N ASP A 17 5.80 -13.35 -0.95
CA ASP A 17 6.98 -14.16 -0.63
C ASP A 17 6.75 -15.65 -0.87
N ARG A 18 5.51 -16.12 -0.77
CA ARG A 18 5.13 -17.54 -0.95
C ARG A 18 4.09 -17.72 -2.04
N VAL A 19 4.23 -18.82 -2.75
CA VAL A 19 3.27 -19.27 -3.76
C VAL A 19 2.06 -19.96 -3.11
N THR A 20 0.94 -19.94 -3.81
CA THR A 20 -0.30 -20.62 -3.43
C THR A 20 -0.85 -21.42 -4.61
N GLY A 21 -1.84 -22.30 -4.35
CA GLY A 21 -2.51 -23.06 -5.41
C GLY A 21 -1.87 -24.43 -5.69
N HIS A 22 -1.13 -25.00 -4.75
CA HIS A 22 -0.43 -26.27 -4.90
C HIS A 22 -1.32 -27.43 -5.37
N LEU A 23 -2.60 -27.46 -4.97
CA LEU A 23 -3.56 -28.48 -5.42
C LEU A 23 -3.77 -28.50 -6.93
N ASN A 24 -3.54 -27.38 -7.59
CA ASN A 24 -3.71 -27.21 -9.02
C ASN A 24 -2.38 -27.14 -9.80
N ALA A 25 -1.24 -27.45 -9.16
CA ALA A 25 0.09 -27.30 -9.75
C ALA A 25 0.31 -28.09 -11.04
N LYS A 26 -0.43 -29.21 -11.23
CA LYS A 26 -0.39 -30.00 -12.47
C LYS A 26 -1.25 -29.43 -13.61
N ARG A 27 -2.07 -28.39 -13.36
CA ARG A 27 -3.04 -27.84 -14.33
C ARG A 27 -2.79 -26.38 -14.66
N MET A 28 -2.15 -25.63 -13.76
CA MET A 28 -1.87 -24.20 -13.92
C MET A 28 -0.66 -23.79 -13.08
N PRO A 29 0.01 -22.69 -13.43
CA PRO A 29 1.10 -22.14 -12.63
C PRO A 29 0.66 -21.81 -11.19
N LEU A 30 1.58 -21.97 -10.25
CA LEU A 30 1.38 -21.52 -8.86
C LEU A 30 1.22 -20.00 -8.82
N ARG A 31 0.30 -19.52 -8.00
CA ARG A 31 0.02 -18.09 -7.87
C ARG A 31 0.94 -17.44 -6.86
N GLN A 32 1.77 -16.50 -7.30
CA GLN A 32 2.69 -15.75 -6.44
C GLN A 32 2.30 -14.27 -6.29
N HIS A 33 1.22 -13.84 -6.93
CA HIS A 33 0.78 -12.45 -6.86
C HIS A 33 -0.74 -12.34 -6.76
N GLU A 34 -1.18 -11.13 -6.44
CA GLU A 34 -2.57 -10.68 -6.56
C GLU A 34 -2.60 -9.34 -7.29
N ASP A 35 -3.60 -9.14 -8.14
CA ASP A 35 -3.83 -7.87 -8.82
C ASP A 35 -4.60 -6.91 -7.91
N ILE A 36 -4.15 -5.65 -7.89
CA ILE A 36 -4.82 -4.54 -7.24
C ILE A 36 -5.31 -3.62 -8.36
N LEU A 37 -6.61 -3.54 -8.55
CA LEU A 37 -7.21 -2.76 -9.62
C LEU A 37 -7.54 -1.37 -9.12
N VAL A 38 -7.04 -0.34 -9.81
CA VAL A 38 -7.25 1.07 -9.44
C VAL A 38 -8.32 1.67 -10.33
N PHE A 39 -9.38 2.18 -9.69
CA PHE A 39 -10.52 2.82 -10.34
C PHE A 39 -10.75 4.21 -9.77
N TYR A 40 -10.93 5.20 -10.64
CA TYR A 40 -11.37 6.52 -10.21
C TYR A 40 -12.05 7.30 -11.35
N LYS A 41 -12.96 8.21 -10.98
CA LYS A 41 -13.62 9.13 -11.89
C LYS A 41 -12.76 10.38 -12.14
N LYS A 42 -12.21 10.95 -11.07
CA LYS A 42 -11.25 12.07 -11.08
C LYS A 42 -9.96 11.61 -10.42
N GLN A 43 -8.82 12.15 -10.83
CA GLN A 43 -7.54 11.87 -10.21
C GLN A 43 -7.62 12.10 -8.70
N PRO A 44 -7.39 11.09 -7.86
CA PRO A 44 -7.29 11.25 -6.41
C PRO A 44 -5.98 11.89 -5.99
N ALA A 45 -5.79 12.14 -4.70
CA ALA A 45 -4.48 12.35 -4.13
C ALA A 45 -3.54 11.22 -4.57
N TYR A 46 -2.29 11.55 -4.84
CA TYR A 46 -1.27 10.56 -5.21
C TYR A 46 0.07 10.94 -4.60
N HIS A 47 0.46 10.21 -3.58
CA HIS A 47 1.72 10.38 -2.87
C HIS A 47 2.64 9.19 -3.20
N PRO A 48 3.53 9.31 -4.20
CA PRO A 48 4.41 8.22 -4.58
C PRO A 48 5.31 7.83 -3.41
N GLN A 49 5.26 6.56 -3.00
CA GLN A 49 6.12 6.03 -1.95
C GLN A 49 7.52 5.79 -2.54
N MET A 50 8.35 6.85 -2.46
CA MET A 50 9.69 6.85 -3.03
C MET A 50 10.60 5.82 -2.36
N THR A 51 11.47 5.19 -3.14
CA THR A 51 12.43 4.22 -2.62
C THR A 51 13.86 4.70 -2.82
N PRO A 52 14.78 4.47 -1.86
CA PRO A 52 16.19 4.85 -2.02
C PRO A 52 16.76 4.25 -3.31
N CYS A 53 17.55 5.05 -4.01
CA CYS A 53 18.27 4.61 -5.21
C CYS A 53 19.74 4.39 -4.84
N PRO A 54 20.28 3.16 -4.97
CA PRO A 54 21.68 2.90 -4.73
C PRO A 54 22.58 3.81 -5.57
N PRO A 55 23.74 4.26 -5.07
CA PRO A 55 24.61 5.20 -5.77
C PRO A 55 24.97 4.77 -7.18
N GLU A 56 25.21 3.47 -7.40
CA GLU A 56 25.55 2.88 -8.70
C GLU A 56 24.41 2.92 -9.73
N ARG A 57 23.17 3.13 -9.29
CA ARG A 57 21.97 3.23 -10.13
C ARG A 57 21.45 4.65 -10.29
N ARG A 58 22.15 5.64 -9.70
CA ARG A 58 21.75 7.04 -9.80
C ARG A 58 21.98 7.55 -11.22
N ASN A 59 21.01 8.28 -11.75
CA ASN A 59 21.18 8.97 -13.01
C ASN A 59 22.18 10.12 -12.85
N HIS A 60 23.27 10.08 -13.60
CA HIS A 60 24.32 11.12 -13.57
C HIS A 60 24.02 12.32 -14.51
N GLY A 61 22.77 12.58 -14.82
CA GLY A 61 22.37 13.76 -15.59
C GLY A 61 22.73 13.77 -17.08
N ARG A 62 23.23 12.68 -17.62
CA ARG A 62 23.67 12.57 -19.03
C ARG A 62 22.56 12.18 -20.03
N ARG A 63 21.33 12.64 -19.86
CA ARG A 63 20.34 12.47 -20.93
C ARG A 63 20.35 13.68 -21.84
N LYS A 64 20.48 13.46 -23.15
CA LYS A 64 20.25 14.51 -24.15
C LYS A 64 18.83 15.05 -23.95
N THR A 65 18.71 16.35 -23.82
CA THR A 65 17.43 17.08 -23.63
C THR A 65 16.65 17.21 -24.94
N GLU A 66 17.14 16.64 -26.03
CA GLU A 66 16.45 16.64 -27.31
C GLU A 66 15.24 15.70 -27.24
N GLY A 67 14.08 16.23 -27.57
CA GLY A 67 12.87 15.44 -27.71
C GLY A 67 13.04 14.35 -28.76
N PHE A 68 12.33 13.25 -28.64
CA PHE A 68 12.29 12.21 -29.65
C PHE A 68 10.84 11.98 -30.11
N THR A 69 10.72 11.60 -31.37
CA THR A 69 9.42 11.23 -31.94
C THR A 69 9.40 9.73 -32.19
N ASN A 70 8.37 9.06 -31.77
CA ASN A 70 8.12 7.67 -32.12
C ASN A 70 6.66 7.46 -32.59
N ARG A 71 6.41 6.33 -33.26
CA ARG A 71 5.08 6.03 -33.82
C ARG A 71 4.02 5.78 -32.74
N CYS A 72 4.41 5.37 -31.53
CA CYS A 72 3.46 5.05 -30.47
C CYS A 72 3.04 6.26 -29.64
N TYR A 73 3.98 7.20 -29.38
CA TYR A 73 3.77 8.30 -28.44
C TYR A 73 3.88 9.69 -29.08
N GLY A 74 4.12 9.75 -30.42
CA GLY A 74 4.32 11.03 -31.10
C GLY A 74 5.59 11.74 -30.66
N THR A 75 5.58 13.07 -30.73
CA THR A 75 6.72 13.91 -30.32
C THR A 75 6.67 14.17 -28.83
N MET A 76 7.67 13.72 -28.10
CA MET A 76 7.79 13.93 -26.65
C MET A 76 8.87 14.96 -26.35
N LYS A 77 8.53 15.95 -25.52
CA LYS A 77 9.52 16.81 -24.87
C LYS A 77 10.08 16.04 -23.67
N LEU A 78 11.38 15.82 -23.65
CA LEU A 78 12.03 15.22 -22.49
C LEU A 78 12.18 16.27 -21.39
N SER A 79 11.67 15.96 -20.21
CA SER A 79 11.97 16.73 -19.01
C SER A 79 13.46 16.54 -18.63
N PRO A 80 14.08 17.55 -17.98
CA PRO A 80 15.42 17.37 -17.41
C PRO A 80 15.47 16.09 -16.56
N VAL A 81 16.62 15.43 -16.60
CA VAL A 81 16.81 14.22 -15.78
C VAL A 81 16.85 14.67 -14.32
N ARG A 82 15.95 14.11 -13.51
CA ARG A 82 15.98 14.30 -12.06
C ARG A 82 17.22 13.55 -11.52
N ILE A 83 18.14 14.31 -10.94
CA ILE A 83 19.23 13.75 -10.14
C ILE A 83 18.65 13.63 -8.71
N ALA A 84 18.40 12.43 -8.25
CA ALA A 84 17.83 12.22 -6.93
C ALA A 84 18.36 10.91 -6.33
N ASP A 85 18.42 10.90 -5.02
CA ASP A 85 18.82 9.74 -4.22
C ASP A 85 17.70 8.72 -4.07
N ASP A 86 16.57 8.98 -4.68
CA ASP A 86 15.36 8.15 -4.66
C ASP A 86 14.80 7.91 -6.08
N LYS A 87 13.96 6.93 -6.19
CA LYS A 87 13.25 6.57 -7.43
C LYS A 87 11.75 6.39 -7.16
N TYR A 88 10.95 6.66 -8.18
CA TYR A 88 9.52 6.42 -8.16
C TYR A 88 9.20 4.94 -7.97
N PRO A 89 8.08 4.63 -7.27
CA PRO A 89 7.62 3.26 -7.13
C PRO A 89 7.26 2.65 -8.50
N THR A 90 7.32 1.33 -8.57
CA THR A 90 6.87 0.55 -9.72
C THR A 90 5.49 -0.03 -9.48
N SER A 91 4.86 -0.55 -10.54
CA SER A 91 3.56 -1.22 -10.45
C SER A 91 3.61 -2.58 -9.73
N VAL A 92 4.81 -3.12 -9.49
CA VAL A 92 5.00 -4.37 -8.74
C VAL A 92 5.45 -4.02 -7.33
N ILE A 93 4.64 -4.40 -6.34
CA ILE A 93 4.85 -4.17 -4.92
C ILE A 93 5.21 -5.51 -4.29
N PHE A 94 6.44 -5.66 -3.81
CA PHE A 94 6.84 -6.83 -3.04
C PHE A 94 6.55 -6.59 -1.56
N MET A 95 5.63 -7.39 -0.99
CA MET A 95 5.37 -7.41 0.46
C MET A 95 5.14 -8.85 0.91
N PRO A 96 5.92 -9.35 1.86
CA PRO A 96 5.71 -10.67 2.42
C PRO A 96 4.38 -10.71 3.19
N LYS A 97 3.77 -11.88 3.24
CA LYS A 97 2.67 -12.13 4.19
C LYS A 97 3.22 -12.12 5.60
N GLU A 98 2.42 -11.62 6.52
CA GLU A 98 2.75 -11.76 7.95
C GLU A 98 2.69 -13.23 8.36
N HIS A 99 3.78 -13.75 8.92
CA HIS A 99 3.91 -15.16 9.32
C HIS A 99 4.00 -15.36 10.83
N LYS A 100 3.73 -14.31 11.62
CA LYS A 100 3.76 -14.43 13.08
C LYS A 100 2.65 -15.39 13.54
N LYS A 101 3.05 -16.34 14.40
CA LYS A 101 2.10 -17.26 15.04
C LYS A 101 1.08 -16.43 15.83
N GLY A 102 -0.21 -16.58 15.52
CA GLY A 102 -1.29 -15.75 16.12
C GLY A 102 -1.70 -14.51 15.33
N ALA A 103 -0.97 -14.12 14.27
CA ALA A 103 -1.31 -12.96 13.43
C ALA A 103 -2.26 -13.29 12.26
N PHE A 104 -2.61 -14.55 12.09
CA PHE A 104 -3.52 -15.01 11.04
C PHE A 104 -4.91 -15.26 11.61
N TYR A 105 -5.77 -14.29 11.46
CA TYR A 105 -7.17 -14.38 11.92
C TYR A 105 -8.15 -14.69 10.78
N HIS A 106 -7.73 -14.51 9.53
CA HIS A 106 -8.58 -14.75 8.36
C HIS A 106 -7.78 -15.40 7.21
N PRO A 107 -8.31 -16.41 6.49
CA PRO A 107 -7.60 -17.12 5.41
C PRO A 107 -7.11 -16.20 4.28
N THR A 108 -7.84 -15.13 4.00
CA THR A 108 -7.52 -14.15 2.94
C THR A 108 -6.96 -12.84 3.46
N GLN A 109 -6.54 -12.79 4.73
CA GLN A 109 -5.97 -11.57 5.34
C GLN A 109 -4.81 -11.01 4.52
N LYS A 110 -4.85 -9.70 4.30
CA LYS A 110 -3.77 -8.95 3.64
C LYS A 110 -2.78 -8.45 4.70
N PRO A 111 -1.49 -8.27 4.35
CA PRO A 111 -0.54 -7.63 5.26
C PRO A 111 -0.96 -6.19 5.59
N VAL A 112 -0.82 -5.81 6.87
CA VAL A 112 -1.06 -4.42 7.30
C VAL A 112 -0.19 -3.45 6.50
N ALA A 113 1.09 -3.80 6.28
CA ALA A 113 2.03 -2.99 5.50
C ALA A 113 1.56 -2.71 4.06
N LEU A 114 0.85 -3.65 3.41
CA LEU A 114 0.28 -3.43 2.08
C LEU A 114 -0.85 -2.40 2.14
N MET A 115 -1.72 -2.49 3.14
CA MET A 115 -2.81 -1.52 3.32
C MET A 115 -2.27 -0.14 3.68
N GLU A 116 -1.27 -0.04 4.55
CA GLU A 116 -0.58 1.23 4.85
C GLU A 116 0.02 1.86 3.59
N TYR A 117 0.69 1.06 2.75
CA TYR A 117 1.26 1.54 1.48
C TYR A 117 0.19 2.14 0.57
N LEU A 118 -0.93 1.45 0.40
CA LEU A 118 -2.03 1.91 -0.46
C LEU A 118 -2.70 3.16 0.13
N ILE A 119 -2.97 3.17 1.43
CA ILE A 119 -3.58 4.30 2.13
C ILE A 119 -2.69 5.55 2.00
N ARG A 120 -1.39 5.44 2.31
CA ARG A 120 -0.44 6.55 2.15
C ARG A 120 -0.33 7.04 0.71
N THR A 121 -0.49 6.14 -0.27
CA THR A 121 -0.37 6.50 -1.69
C THR A 121 -1.58 7.28 -2.20
N TYR A 122 -2.79 6.99 -1.73
CA TYR A 122 -4.03 7.49 -2.34
C TYR A 122 -4.88 8.37 -1.45
N THR A 123 -4.41 8.70 -0.25
CA THR A 123 -5.15 9.55 0.71
C THR A 123 -4.24 10.54 1.41
N ASP A 124 -4.84 11.62 1.90
CA ASP A 124 -4.21 12.56 2.83
C ASP A 124 -4.47 12.15 4.30
N GLU A 125 -3.66 12.66 5.24
CA GLU A 125 -3.92 12.47 6.66
C GLU A 125 -5.28 13.09 7.04
N GLY A 126 -6.05 12.37 7.88
CA GLY A 126 -7.40 12.76 8.24
C GLY A 126 -8.49 12.29 7.26
N ASP A 127 -8.14 11.77 6.08
CA ASP A 127 -9.12 11.20 5.16
C ASP A 127 -9.80 9.95 5.73
N VAL A 128 -10.95 9.60 5.16
CA VAL A 128 -11.71 8.40 5.53
C VAL A 128 -11.47 7.29 4.53
N VAL A 129 -11.00 6.15 5.03
CA VAL A 129 -10.83 4.91 4.27
C VAL A 129 -12.05 4.02 4.48
N LEU A 130 -12.67 3.59 3.39
CA LEU A 130 -13.82 2.67 3.41
C LEU A 130 -13.38 1.27 2.99
N ASP A 131 -13.74 0.27 3.80
CA ASP A 131 -13.60 -1.16 3.46
C ASP A 131 -14.94 -1.86 3.67
N ASN A 132 -15.58 -2.29 2.60
CA ASN A 132 -16.89 -2.95 2.63
C ASN A 132 -16.83 -4.46 2.93
N CYS A 133 -15.65 -5.02 3.18
CA CYS A 133 -15.41 -6.42 3.55
C CYS A 133 -14.17 -6.49 4.45
N ILE A 134 -14.22 -5.78 5.60
CA ILE A 134 -13.04 -5.49 6.43
C ILE A 134 -12.40 -6.74 7.06
N GLY A 135 -13.14 -7.82 7.14
CA GLY A 135 -12.69 -9.10 7.69
C GLY A 135 -12.16 -8.94 9.12
N SER A 136 -10.90 -9.31 9.32
CA SER A 136 -10.21 -9.19 10.62
C SER A 136 -9.74 -7.78 10.98
N GLY A 137 -10.07 -6.73 10.23
CA GLY A 137 -9.76 -5.34 10.58
C GLY A 137 -8.42 -4.79 10.09
N THR A 138 -7.72 -5.49 9.19
CA THR A 138 -6.39 -5.07 8.70
C THR A 138 -6.39 -3.64 8.13
N THR A 139 -7.43 -3.27 7.37
CA THR A 139 -7.57 -1.93 6.80
C THR A 139 -7.76 -0.87 7.87
N ALA A 140 -8.53 -1.16 8.93
CA ALA A 140 -8.71 -0.25 10.06
C ALA A 140 -7.40 0.00 10.82
N VAL A 141 -6.67 -1.07 11.13
CA VAL A 141 -5.34 -0.99 11.77
C VAL A 141 -4.38 -0.14 10.93
N ALA A 142 -4.34 -0.36 9.62
CA ALA A 142 -3.51 0.42 8.71
C ALA A 142 -3.94 1.91 8.64
N ALA A 143 -5.24 2.20 8.64
CA ALA A 143 -5.76 3.56 8.68
C ALA A 143 -5.35 4.28 9.98
N ILE A 144 -5.50 3.64 11.13
CA ILE A 144 -5.07 4.18 12.43
C ILE A 144 -3.56 4.49 12.42
N ARG A 145 -2.71 3.56 11.96
CA ARG A 145 -1.26 3.74 11.87
C ARG A 145 -0.84 4.89 10.98
N THR A 146 -1.62 5.14 9.96
CA THR A 146 -1.33 6.19 8.98
C THR A 146 -2.04 7.53 9.26
N GLY A 147 -2.77 7.65 10.37
CA GLY A 147 -3.48 8.88 10.75
C GLY A 147 -4.73 9.15 9.92
N ARG A 148 -5.38 8.10 9.41
CA ARG A 148 -6.64 8.18 8.66
C ARG A 148 -7.79 7.67 9.52
N HIS A 149 -9.00 8.13 9.20
CA HIS A 149 -10.23 7.52 9.71
C HIS A 149 -10.61 6.31 8.88
N TYR A 150 -11.46 5.45 9.40
CA TYR A 150 -11.96 4.29 8.67
C TYR A 150 -13.45 4.07 8.88
N ILE A 151 -14.08 3.43 7.88
CA ILE A 151 -15.42 2.85 7.95
C ILE A 151 -15.29 1.43 7.42
N GLY A 152 -15.70 0.44 8.21
CA GLY A 152 -15.61 -0.98 7.84
C GLY A 152 -16.97 -1.66 7.95
N PHE A 153 -17.23 -2.60 7.04
CA PHE A 153 -18.39 -3.49 7.09
C PHE A 153 -17.92 -4.94 7.07
N GLU A 154 -18.51 -5.73 7.95
CA GLU A 154 -18.31 -7.17 8.00
C GLU A 154 -19.63 -7.85 8.35
N ILE A 155 -19.94 -8.96 7.70
CA ILE A 155 -21.18 -9.69 7.92
C ILE A 155 -21.05 -10.78 8.98
N GLU A 156 -19.84 -11.33 9.12
CA GLU A 156 -19.56 -12.42 10.06
C GLU A 156 -19.20 -11.87 11.44
N GLN A 157 -20.08 -12.11 12.42
CA GLN A 157 -19.90 -11.62 13.78
C GLN A 157 -18.53 -12.00 14.39
N ALA A 158 -18.05 -13.22 14.14
CA ALA A 158 -16.74 -13.67 14.63
C ALA A 158 -15.58 -12.84 14.09
N TYR A 159 -15.66 -12.35 12.85
CA TYR A 159 -14.65 -11.46 12.28
C TYR A 159 -14.79 -10.03 12.79
N CYS A 160 -16.02 -9.55 13.07
CA CYS A 160 -16.22 -8.27 13.73
C CYS A 160 -15.50 -8.23 15.09
N GLU A 161 -15.68 -9.24 15.93
CA GLU A 161 -15.02 -9.35 17.23
C GLU A 161 -13.49 -9.40 17.14
N ILE A 162 -12.95 -10.07 16.12
CA ILE A 162 -11.53 -10.09 15.85
C ILE A 162 -11.05 -8.70 15.43
N ALA A 163 -11.79 -8.02 14.54
CA ALA A 163 -11.46 -6.70 14.05
C ALA A 163 -11.45 -5.69 15.19
N GLU A 164 -12.49 -5.67 16.04
CA GLU A 164 -12.61 -4.80 17.21
C GLU A 164 -11.44 -4.98 18.16
N ARG A 165 -11.05 -6.22 18.45
CA ARG A 165 -9.90 -6.51 19.30
C ARG A 165 -8.59 -5.98 18.71
N GLN A 166 -8.32 -6.23 17.41
CA GLN A 166 -7.11 -5.73 16.76
C GLN A 166 -7.06 -4.20 16.72
N ILE A 167 -8.19 -3.56 16.50
CA ILE A 167 -8.32 -2.11 16.52
C ILE A 167 -8.02 -1.57 17.92
N GLN A 168 -8.59 -2.18 18.95
CA GLN A 168 -8.36 -1.77 20.33
C GLN A 168 -6.88 -1.93 20.74
N GLU A 169 -6.26 -3.06 20.39
CA GLU A 169 -4.84 -3.31 20.64
C GLU A 169 -3.94 -2.24 19.96
N GLU A 170 -4.28 -1.85 18.73
CA GLU A 170 -3.53 -0.83 17.98
C GLU A 170 -3.69 0.58 18.59
N LEU A 171 -4.89 0.94 19.02
CA LEU A 171 -5.16 2.21 19.68
C LEU A 171 -4.41 2.33 21.03
N GLU A 172 -4.40 1.27 21.82
CA GLU A 172 -3.64 1.23 23.07
C GLU A 172 -2.14 1.34 22.85
N CYS A 173 -1.63 0.64 21.82
CA CYS A 173 -0.22 0.75 21.43
C CYS A 173 0.15 2.19 21.03
N ARG A 174 -0.69 2.85 20.25
CA ARG A 174 -0.48 4.22 19.80
C ARG A 174 -0.49 5.21 20.97
N ASN A 175 -1.43 5.07 21.90
CA ASN A 175 -1.52 5.93 23.08
C ASN A 175 -0.27 5.82 23.95
N LYS A 176 0.22 4.61 24.21
CA LYS A 176 1.48 4.39 24.96
C LYS A 176 2.68 5.06 24.29
N VAL A 177 2.80 4.93 22.96
CA VAL A 177 3.88 5.57 22.20
C VAL A 177 3.80 7.09 22.27
N GLN A 178 2.59 7.65 22.26
CA GLN A 178 2.38 9.08 22.38
C GLN A 178 2.77 9.59 23.78
N GLU A 179 2.32 8.93 24.82
CA GLU A 179 2.67 9.25 26.21
C GLU A 179 4.19 9.20 26.43
N GLU A 180 4.87 8.16 25.89
CA GLU A 180 6.33 8.07 26.00
C GLU A 180 7.06 9.20 25.29
N LYS A 181 6.53 9.71 24.18
CA LYS A 181 7.10 10.85 23.45
C LYS A 181 6.95 12.13 24.26
N GLU A 182 5.78 12.38 24.81
CA GLU A 182 5.49 13.57 25.63
C GLU A 182 6.41 13.61 26.84
N ILE A 183 6.57 12.48 27.55
CA ILE A 183 7.51 12.37 28.69
C ILE A 183 8.96 12.66 28.29
N ARG A 184 9.39 12.23 27.08
CA ARG A 184 10.76 12.48 26.60
C ARG A 184 10.99 13.95 26.24
N GLU A 185 10.01 14.58 25.60
CA GLU A 185 10.05 16.01 25.24
C GLU A 185 10.07 16.90 26.50
N GLU A 186 9.26 16.57 27.51
CA GLU A 186 9.29 17.26 28.79
C GLU A 186 10.67 17.19 29.49
N LYS A 187 11.32 16.00 29.44
CA LYS A 187 12.67 15.82 30.04
C LYS A 187 13.78 16.53 29.27
N GLN A 188 13.60 16.82 27.98
CA GLN A 188 14.59 17.54 27.18
C GLN A 188 14.46 19.07 27.35
N ASN A 189 13.32 19.54 27.80
CA ASN A 189 13.03 20.96 28.02
C ASN A 189 13.30 21.43 29.45
N GLN A 190 13.77 20.54 30.34
CA GLN A 190 14.23 20.83 31.71
C GLN A 190 15.76 20.87 31.78
#